data_63b56d845934f707ebfe1e44afcad8aa
#
_entry.id   63b56d845934f707ebfe1e44afcad8aa
#
_cell.length_a   1.000
_cell.length_b   1.000
_cell.length_c   1.000
_cell.angle_alpha   90.00
_cell.angle_beta   90.00
_cell.angle_gamma   90.00
#
_symmetry.space_group_name_H-M   'P 1'
#
loop_
_entity.id
_entity.type
_entity.pdbx_description
1 polymer ?
#
loop_
_entity_poly.entity_id
_entity_poly.type
_entity_poly.pdbx_seq_one_letter_code
_entity_poly.pdbx_strand_id
1 'polypeptide(L)'
;MKRQLAILGSTGSIGTQALEVVSEHPDRFEVYALTANNQVDLLINQARKFMPEVVVIANEQKYPELKEALEDLPIKVWAGSDAITQVVQCSPIDMVLTAMVGYAGLQPTIAAIKAGKAIALANKETLVVAGELVMSLALENRVPILPVDSEHSAVFQCLNGAGDNRIEKI
;
A
#
# COMPACT_ATOMS: atom_id res chain seq x y z
N MET A 1 10.43 16.97 2.34
CA MET A 1 9.56 16.17 3.24
C MET A 1 9.63 14.71 2.81
N LYS A 2 9.64 13.77 3.76
CA LYS A 2 9.53 12.33 3.46
C LYS A 2 8.09 12.02 3.05
N ARG A 3 7.91 11.08 2.13
CA ARG A 3 6.58 10.56 1.79
C ARG A 3 6.12 9.56 2.83
N GLN A 4 4.92 9.75 3.35
CA GLN A 4 4.27 8.86 4.30
C GLN A 4 3.55 7.72 3.55
N LEU A 5 3.96 6.49 3.83
CA LEU A 5 3.49 5.31 3.13
C LEU A 5 2.54 4.47 3.97
N ALA A 6 1.44 4.02 3.39
CA ALA A 6 0.69 2.87 3.88
C ALA A 6 1.01 1.66 2.98
N ILE A 7 1.44 0.56 3.58
CA ILE A 7 1.77 -0.68 2.86
C ILE A 7 0.73 -1.74 3.18
N LEU A 8 -0.16 -2.01 2.22
CA LEU A 8 -1.19 -3.03 2.34
C LEU A 8 -0.62 -4.39 1.92
N GLY A 9 -0.62 -5.35 2.85
CA GLY A 9 0.02 -6.65 2.63
C GLY A 9 1.54 -6.61 2.81
N SER A 10 2.02 -5.92 3.84
CA SER A 10 3.45 -5.71 4.12
C SER A 10 4.24 -7.01 4.33
N THR A 11 3.57 -8.08 4.74
CA THR A 11 4.17 -9.41 4.97
C THR A 11 4.24 -10.28 3.73
N GLY A 12 3.68 -9.84 2.61
CA GLY A 12 3.80 -10.51 1.31
C GLY A 12 5.12 -10.19 0.60
N SER A 13 5.39 -10.87 -0.53
CA SER A 13 6.63 -10.70 -1.29
C SER A 13 6.90 -9.25 -1.70
N ILE A 14 5.90 -8.58 -2.29
CA ILE A 14 6.04 -7.18 -2.72
C ILE A 14 6.14 -6.24 -1.50
N GLY A 15 5.36 -6.50 -0.45
CA GLY A 15 5.40 -5.69 0.78
C GLY A 15 6.75 -5.73 1.48
N THR A 16 7.39 -6.90 1.55
CA THR A 16 8.73 -7.05 2.14
C THR A 16 9.79 -6.35 1.30
N GLN A 17 9.76 -6.49 -0.03
CA GLN A 17 10.66 -5.77 -0.93
C GLN A 17 10.49 -4.25 -0.83
N ALA A 18 9.24 -3.77 -0.73
CA ALA A 18 8.99 -2.35 -0.53
C ALA A 18 9.61 -1.83 0.78
N LEU A 19 9.55 -2.62 1.85
CA LEU A 19 10.19 -2.27 3.11
C LEU A 19 11.73 -2.28 3.04
N GLU A 20 12.33 -3.10 2.19
CA GLU A 20 13.76 -3.04 1.88
C GLU A 20 14.10 -1.70 1.22
N VAL A 21 13.35 -1.30 0.19
CA VAL A 21 13.50 0.01 -0.47
C VAL A 21 13.34 1.17 0.52
N VAL A 22 12.37 1.11 1.42
CA VAL A 22 12.19 2.12 2.47
C VAL A 22 13.42 2.18 3.40
N SER A 23 14.00 1.02 3.74
CA SER A 23 15.21 0.94 4.58
C SER A 23 16.45 1.54 3.89
N GLU A 24 16.55 1.41 2.56
CA GLU A 24 17.64 1.98 1.76
C GLU A 24 17.49 3.49 1.52
N HIS A 25 16.25 4.01 1.60
CA HIS A 25 15.93 5.41 1.33
C HIS A 25 15.19 6.10 2.49
N PRO A 26 15.74 6.08 3.72
CA PRO A 26 15.06 6.62 4.91
C PRO A 26 14.93 8.16 4.89
N ASP A 27 15.64 8.83 4.00
CA ASP A 27 15.53 10.27 3.73
C ASP A 27 14.32 10.62 2.86
N ARG A 28 13.79 9.66 2.10
CA ARG A 28 12.69 9.84 1.13
C ARG A 28 11.35 9.30 1.60
N PHE A 29 11.35 8.20 2.36
CA PHE A 29 10.17 7.47 2.76
C PHE A 29 10.08 7.26 4.26
N GLU A 30 8.85 7.21 4.75
CA GLU A 30 8.51 6.85 6.13
C GLU A 30 7.24 5.99 6.12
N VAL A 31 7.21 4.98 6.97
CA VAL A 31 6.05 4.07 7.05
C VAL A 31 5.06 4.61 8.05
N TYR A 32 3.89 5.00 7.60
CA TYR A 32 2.77 5.40 8.44
C TYR A 32 1.92 4.20 8.88
N ALA A 33 1.64 3.28 7.96
CA ALA A 33 0.81 2.12 8.26
C ALA A 33 1.31 0.84 7.60
N LEU A 34 1.22 -0.27 8.33
CA LEU A 34 1.47 -1.62 7.84
C LEU A 34 0.23 -2.48 8.02
N THR A 35 -0.09 -3.30 7.02
CA THR A 35 -1.19 -4.25 7.15
C THR A 35 -0.77 -5.67 6.78
N ALA A 36 -1.34 -6.66 7.47
CA ALA A 36 -1.20 -8.07 7.15
C ALA A 36 -2.52 -8.82 7.32
N ASN A 37 -2.63 -10.02 6.77
CA ASN A 37 -3.80 -10.85 6.97
C ASN A 37 -3.64 -11.77 8.20
N ASN A 38 -2.70 -12.73 8.16
CA ASN A 38 -2.53 -13.74 9.21
C ASN A 38 -1.11 -13.76 9.81
N GLN A 39 -0.12 -13.20 9.13
CA GLN A 39 1.29 -13.30 9.53
C GLN A 39 1.62 -12.29 10.64
N VAL A 40 1.17 -12.60 11.85
CA VAL A 40 1.31 -11.69 13.00
C VAL A 40 2.76 -11.51 13.42
N ASP A 41 3.55 -12.58 13.49
CA ASP A 41 4.97 -12.52 13.92
C ASP A 41 5.80 -11.61 13.00
N LEU A 42 5.60 -11.75 11.67
CA LEU A 42 6.31 -10.91 10.72
C LEU A 42 5.85 -9.45 10.79
N LEU A 43 4.55 -9.22 10.99
CA LEU A 43 4.01 -7.86 11.17
C LEU A 43 4.56 -7.21 12.44
N ILE A 44 4.68 -7.94 13.55
CA ILE A 44 5.31 -7.47 14.79
C ILE A 44 6.76 -7.04 14.54
N ASN A 45 7.54 -7.89 13.87
CA ASN A 45 8.94 -7.59 13.54
C ASN A 45 9.05 -6.35 12.65
N GLN A 46 8.19 -6.22 11.65
CA GLN A 46 8.12 -5.03 10.80
C GLN A 46 7.72 -3.78 11.60
N ALA A 47 6.72 -3.89 12.46
CA ALA A 47 6.26 -2.79 13.32
C ALA A 47 7.37 -2.28 14.24
N ARG A 48 8.08 -3.18 14.90
CA ARG A 48 9.23 -2.84 15.77
C ARG A 48 10.38 -2.19 15.01
N LYS A 49 10.62 -2.62 13.76
CA LYS A 49 11.70 -2.06 12.93
C LYS A 49 11.36 -0.69 12.35
N PHE A 50 10.15 -0.53 11.81
CA PHE A 50 9.76 0.66 11.06
C PHE A 50 8.97 1.69 11.87
N MET A 51 8.53 1.33 13.08
CA MET A 51 7.81 2.19 14.01
C MET A 51 6.64 2.97 13.36
N PRO A 52 5.71 2.30 12.67
CA PRO A 52 4.57 2.97 12.06
C PRO A 52 3.62 3.56 13.11
N GLU A 53 2.79 4.53 12.72
CA GLU A 53 1.71 5.03 13.58
C GLU A 53 0.60 4.01 13.80
N VAL A 54 0.34 3.16 12.78
CA VAL A 54 -0.76 2.18 12.80
C VAL A 54 -0.32 0.86 12.20
N VAL A 55 -0.73 -0.23 12.83
CA VAL A 55 -0.71 -1.57 12.24
C VAL A 55 -2.10 -2.15 12.19
N VAL A 56 -2.42 -2.89 11.12
CA VAL A 56 -3.73 -3.52 10.94
C VAL A 56 -3.56 -4.99 10.63
N ILE A 57 -4.23 -5.85 11.40
CA ILE A 57 -4.33 -7.28 11.10
C ILE A 57 -5.74 -7.61 10.61
N ALA A 58 -5.89 -8.15 9.39
CA ALA A 58 -7.21 -8.45 8.83
C ALA A 58 -7.93 -9.56 9.59
N ASN A 59 -7.19 -10.58 10.03
CA ASN A 59 -7.73 -11.64 10.87
C ASN A 59 -7.89 -11.14 12.32
N GLU A 60 -9.13 -10.86 12.69
CA GLU A 60 -9.48 -10.35 14.03
C GLU A 60 -9.08 -11.30 15.17
N GLN A 61 -9.00 -12.61 14.92
CA GLN A 61 -8.56 -13.59 15.92
C GLN A 61 -7.09 -13.39 16.33
N LYS A 62 -6.30 -12.72 15.48
CA LYS A 62 -4.90 -12.39 15.73
C LYS A 62 -4.69 -11.02 16.39
N TYR A 63 -5.77 -10.28 16.62
CA TYR A 63 -5.69 -8.95 17.24
C TYR A 63 -5.12 -8.98 18.67
N PRO A 64 -5.56 -9.88 19.58
CA PRO A 64 -5.02 -9.89 20.95
C PRO A 64 -3.52 -10.12 20.98
N GLU A 65 -3.02 -11.09 20.19
CA GLU A 65 -1.60 -11.42 20.07
C GLU A 65 -0.77 -10.22 19.56
N LEU A 66 -1.23 -9.55 18.49
CA LEU A 66 -0.58 -8.38 17.93
C LEU A 66 -0.57 -7.21 18.92
N LYS A 67 -1.69 -6.98 19.61
CA LYS A 67 -1.83 -5.89 20.55
C LYS A 67 -0.93 -6.05 21.78
N GLU A 68 -0.89 -7.25 22.36
CA GLU A 68 -0.02 -7.58 23.48
C GLU A 68 1.46 -7.40 23.11
N ALA A 69 1.85 -7.92 21.92
CA ALA A 69 3.23 -7.85 21.44
C ALA A 69 3.73 -6.43 21.15
N LEU A 70 2.85 -5.44 20.99
CA LEU A 70 3.19 -4.05 20.67
C LEU A 70 2.76 -3.06 21.77
N GLU A 71 2.34 -3.54 22.93
CA GLU A 71 1.83 -2.68 24.02
C GLU A 71 2.88 -1.71 24.58
N ASP A 72 4.16 -2.05 24.45
CA ASP A 72 5.32 -1.26 24.85
C ASP A 72 5.66 -0.11 23.88
N LEU A 73 4.98 -0.04 22.73
CA LEU A 73 5.27 0.91 21.67
C LEU A 73 4.08 1.86 21.44
N PRO A 74 4.33 3.11 20.99
CA PRO A 74 3.29 4.08 20.68
C PRO A 74 2.59 3.79 19.34
N ILE A 75 2.31 2.52 19.06
CA ILE A 75 1.72 2.06 17.80
C ILE A 75 0.25 1.71 18.02
N LYS A 76 -0.63 2.27 17.19
CA LYS A 76 -2.06 1.93 17.21
C LYS A 76 -2.28 0.59 16.51
N VAL A 77 -2.94 -0.33 17.18
CA VAL A 77 -3.26 -1.66 16.63
C VAL A 77 -4.74 -1.72 16.28
N TRP A 78 -5.05 -1.99 15.03
CA TRP A 78 -6.41 -2.16 14.53
C TRP A 78 -6.60 -3.57 13.96
N ALA A 79 -7.87 -3.99 13.80
CA ALA A 79 -8.20 -5.30 13.25
C ALA A 79 -9.41 -5.26 12.32
N GLY A 80 -9.47 -6.24 11.43
CA GLY A 80 -10.56 -6.41 10.47
C GLY A 80 -10.30 -5.76 9.11
N SER A 81 -11.04 -6.22 8.11
CA SER A 81 -10.94 -5.73 6.73
C SER A 81 -11.38 -4.27 6.60
N ASP A 82 -12.37 -3.86 7.38
CA ASP A 82 -12.85 -2.47 7.38
C ASP A 82 -11.80 -1.51 7.92
N ALA A 83 -11.00 -1.96 8.89
CA ALA A 83 -9.88 -1.17 9.42
C ALA A 83 -8.80 -0.91 8.36
N ILE A 84 -8.56 -1.85 7.43
CA ILE A 84 -7.66 -1.62 6.28
C ILE A 84 -8.22 -0.52 5.38
N THR A 85 -9.52 -0.52 5.13
CA THR A 85 -10.17 0.52 4.32
C THR A 85 -10.19 1.88 5.03
N GLN A 86 -10.23 1.90 6.35
CA GLN A 86 -10.17 3.14 7.16
C GLN A 86 -8.76 3.71 7.22
N VAL A 87 -7.74 2.89 7.44
CA VAL A 87 -6.36 3.37 7.62
C VAL A 87 -5.83 4.10 6.39
N VAL A 88 -6.18 3.67 5.17
CA VAL A 88 -5.71 4.33 3.93
C VAL A 88 -6.26 5.74 3.75
N GLN A 89 -7.29 6.11 4.49
CA GLN A 89 -7.89 7.45 4.46
C GLN A 89 -7.25 8.41 5.46
N CYS A 90 -6.32 7.95 6.31
CA CYS A 90 -5.64 8.82 7.28
C CYS A 90 -4.93 9.99 6.58
N SER A 91 -5.15 11.19 7.11
CA SER A 91 -4.66 12.43 6.51
C SER A 91 -3.15 12.46 6.24
N PRO A 92 -2.26 11.97 7.12
CA PRO A 92 -0.81 12.05 6.89
C PRO A 92 -0.30 11.19 5.75
N ILE A 93 -1.04 10.18 5.30
CA ILE A 93 -0.60 9.28 4.23
C ILE A 93 -0.55 10.02 2.90
N ASP A 94 0.58 9.94 2.19
CA ASP A 94 0.76 10.49 0.85
C ASP A 94 0.52 9.44 -0.23
N MET A 95 0.91 8.19 0.03
CA MET A 95 0.87 7.11 -0.95
C MET A 95 0.49 5.78 -0.29
N VAL A 96 -0.31 5.00 -1.00
CA VAL A 96 -0.72 3.65 -0.60
C VAL A 96 -0.13 2.63 -1.57
N LEU A 97 0.72 1.73 -1.06
CA LEU A 97 1.15 0.55 -1.80
C LEU A 97 0.12 -0.57 -1.61
N THR A 98 -0.51 -1.00 -2.70
CA THR A 98 -1.50 -2.07 -2.69
C THR A 98 -0.86 -3.40 -3.09
N ALA A 99 -0.26 -4.09 -2.12
CA ALA A 99 0.42 -5.39 -2.31
C ALA A 99 -0.42 -6.58 -1.77
N MET A 100 -1.72 -6.38 -1.63
CA MET A 100 -2.66 -7.44 -1.26
C MET A 100 -2.99 -8.29 -2.48
N VAL A 101 -3.13 -9.61 -2.29
CA VAL A 101 -3.51 -10.52 -3.36
C VAL A 101 -5.02 -10.57 -3.58
N GLY A 102 -5.44 -10.79 -4.82
CA GLY A 102 -6.83 -11.01 -5.18
C GLY A 102 -7.73 -9.78 -4.99
N TYR A 103 -9.02 -10.04 -4.78
CA TYR A 103 -10.07 -9.01 -4.72
C TYR A 103 -10.03 -8.12 -3.46
N ALA A 104 -9.35 -8.57 -2.40
CA ALA A 104 -9.33 -7.86 -1.11
C ALA A 104 -8.71 -6.43 -1.20
N GLY A 105 -7.88 -6.18 -2.21
CA GLY A 105 -7.26 -4.86 -2.44
C GLY A 105 -8.18 -3.82 -3.05
N LEU A 106 -9.32 -4.20 -3.66
CA LEU A 106 -10.16 -3.27 -4.42
C LEU A 106 -10.77 -2.17 -3.55
N GLN A 107 -11.44 -2.54 -2.46
CA GLN A 107 -12.12 -1.58 -1.59
C GLN A 107 -11.15 -0.57 -0.95
N PRO A 108 -9.99 -0.99 -0.35
CA PRO A 108 -9.00 -0.05 0.14
C PRO A 108 -8.42 0.85 -0.95
N THR A 109 -8.21 0.32 -2.18
CA THR A 109 -7.72 1.14 -3.31
C THR A 109 -8.70 2.24 -3.66
N ILE A 110 -9.99 1.92 -3.79
CA ILE A 110 -11.05 2.92 -4.04
C ILE A 110 -11.09 3.96 -2.91
N ALA A 111 -11.04 3.53 -1.66
CA ALA A 111 -11.06 4.43 -0.51
C ALA A 111 -9.84 5.37 -0.50
N ALA A 112 -8.64 4.86 -0.80
CA ALA A 112 -7.42 5.65 -0.91
C ALA A 112 -7.50 6.70 -2.03
N ILE A 113 -8.01 6.32 -3.22
CA ILE A 113 -8.20 7.25 -4.34
C ILE A 113 -9.16 8.38 -3.95
N LYS A 114 -10.31 8.05 -3.35
CA LYS A 114 -11.29 9.04 -2.88
C LYS A 114 -10.73 9.97 -1.80
N ALA A 115 -9.78 9.48 -1.01
CA ALA A 115 -9.06 10.28 -0.02
C ALA A 115 -7.86 11.06 -0.60
N GLY A 116 -7.68 11.05 -1.94
CA GLY A 116 -6.63 11.81 -2.62
C GLY A 116 -5.23 11.23 -2.47
N LYS A 117 -5.09 9.94 -2.14
CA LYS A 117 -3.80 9.29 -1.94
C LYS A 117 -3.25 8.73 -3.24
N ALA A 118 -1.98 8.99 -3.55
CA ALA A 118 -1.30 8.34 -4.67
C ALA A 118 -1.30 6.81 -4.48
N ILE A 119 -1.47 6.07 -5.57
CA ILE A 119 -1.51 4.60 -5.52
C ILE A 119 -0.26 4.02 -6.18
N ALA A 120 0.50 3.24 -5.43
CA ALA A 120 1.52 2.33 -5.96
C ALA A 120 0.87 0.95 -6.11
N LEU A 121 0.47 0.61 -7.33
CA LEU A 121 -0.37 -0.55 -7.61
C LEU A 121 0.46 -1.78 -7.95
N ALA A 122 0.51 -2.74 -7.04
CA ALA A 122 1.08 -4.07 -7.28
C ALA A 122 -0.01 -5.14 -7.54
N ASN A 123 -1.22 -4.91 -7.03
CA ASN A 123 -2.38 -5.80 -7.23
C ASN A 123 -3.05 -5.49 -8.58
N LYS A 124 -2.58 -6.13 -9.65
CA LYS A 124 -3.15 -5.96 -10.99
C LYS A 124 -4.58 -6.49 -11.13
N GLU A 125 -4.98 -7.43 -10.30
CA GLU A 125 -6.34 -7.98 -10.26
C GLU A 125 -7.39 -6.89 -10.01
N THR A 126 -7.03 -5.85 -9.28
CA THR A 126 -7.88 -4.66 -9.08
C THR A 126 -8.26 -4.00 -10.41
N LEU A 127 -7.31 -3.87 -11.36
CA LEU A 127 -7.59 -3.31 -12.68
C LEU A 127 -8.28 -4.31 -13.61
N VAL A 128 -8.02 -5.61 -13.47
CA VAL A 128 -8.72 -6.64 -14.25
C VAL A 128 -10.21 -6.65 -13.94
N VAL A 129 -10.56 -6.51 -12.66
CA VAL A 129 -11.96 -6.60 -12.19
C VAL A 129 -12.71 -5.26 -12.33
N ALA A 130 -12.04 -4.15 -12.04
CA ALA A 130 -12.67 -2.84 -11.91
C ALA A 130 -11.84 -1.69 -12.52
N GLY A 131 -11.05 -1.98 -13.57
CA GLY A 131 -10.12 -1.00 -14.15
C GLY A 131 -10.80 0.28 -14.61
N GLU A 132 -11.94 0.18 -15.31
CA GLU A 132 -12.69 1.35 -15.78
C GLU A 132 -13.13 2.25 -14.60
N LEU A 133 -13.67 1.64 -13.54
CA LEU A 133 -14.08 2.36 -12.33
C LEU A 133 -12.87 3.00 -11.61
N VAL A 134 -11.81 2.24 -11.42
CA VAL A 134 -10.60 2.69 -10.69
C VAL A 134 -9.92 3.83 -11.45
N MET A 135 -9.78 3.71 -12.76
CA MET A 135 -9.16 4.75 -13.60
C MET A 135 -10.01 6.01 -13.68
N SER A 136 -11.35 5.88 -13.77
CA SER A 136 -12.26 7.03 -13.73
C SER A 136 -12.15 7.78 -12.40
N LEU A 137 -12.21 7.05 -11.28
CA LEU A 137 -12.07 7.65 -9.96
C LEU A 137 -10.70 8.32 -9.76
N ALA A 138 -9.62 7.70 -10.26
CA ALA A 138 -8.29 8.27 -10.17
C ALA A 138 -8.19 9.60 -10.95
N LEU A 139 -8.76 9.64 -12.15
CA LEU A 139 -8.83 10.87 -12.96
C LEU A 139 -9.66 11.96 -12.29
N GLU A 140 -10.85 11.64 -11.80
CA GLU A 140 -11.74 12.57 -11.09
C GLU A 140 -11.08 13.19 -9.86
N ASN A 141 -10.36 12.36 -9.08
CA ASN A 141 -9.69 12.81 -7.86
C ASN A 141 -8.25 13.31 -8.11
N ARG A 142 -7.77 13.30 -9.37
CA ARG A 142 -6.40 13.70 -9.77
C ARG A 142 -5.33 12.93 -9.02
N VAL A 143 -5.56 11.66 -8.81
CA VAL A 143 -4.67 10.74 -8.10
C VAL A 143 -3.83 9.96 -9.10
N PRO A 144 -2.50 9.96 -9.01
CA PRO A 144 -1.66 9.12 -9.84
C PRO A 144 -1.75 7.65 -9.43
N ILE A 145 -1.85 6.76 -10.43
CA ILE A 145 -1.67 5.32 -10.25
C ILE A 145 -0.32 4.96 -10.86
N LEU A 146 0.59 4.47 -10.03
CA LEU A 146 1.95 4.08 -10.41
C LEU A 146 2.04 2.56 -10.40
N PRO A 147 2.40 1.90 -11.51
CA PRO A 147 2.54 0.46 -11.54
C PRO A 147 3.80 0.02 -10.77
N VAL A 148 3.65 -1.04 -9.98
CA VAL A 148 4.73 -1.67 -9.21
C VAL A 148 5.02 -3.10 -9.70
N ASP A 149 4.04 -3.76 -10.32
CA ASP A 149 4.28 -5.06 -10.97
C ASP A 149 5.30 -4.93 -12.12
N SER A 150 6.01 -6.02 -12.41
CA SER A 150 7.15 -5.99 -13.34
C SER A 150 6.77 -5.59 -14.76
N GLU A 151 5.64 -6.09 -15.26
CA GLU A 151 5.23 -5.91 -16.65
C GLU A 151 4.82 -4.45 -16.91
N HIS A 152 3.88 -3.93 -16.11
CA HIS A 152 3.40 -2.56 -16.29
C HIS A 152 4.44 -1.52 -15.88
N SER A 153 5.27 -1.80 -14.86
CA SER A 153 6.36 -0.92 -14.46
C SER A 153 7.42 -0.76 -15.55
N ALA A 154 7.77 -1.86 -16.25
CA ALA A 154 8.71 -1.80 -17.37
C ALA A 154 8.19 -0.91 -18.50
N VAL A 155 6.93 -1.09 -18.90
CA VAL A 155 6.28 -0.24 -19.93
C VAL A 155 6.24 1.22 -19.48
N PHE A 156 5.82 1.47 -18.24
CA PHE A 156 5.74 2.81 -17.66
C PHE A 156 7.09 3.53 -17.68
N GLN A 157 8.18 2.84 -17.31
CA GLN A 157 9.53 3.41 -17.33
C GLN A 157 10.00 3.74 -18.76
N CYS A 158 9.72 2.87 -19.73
CA CYS A 158 10.03 3.14 -21.13
C CYS A 158 9.28 4.37 -21.66
N LEU A 159 8.00 4.51 -21.30
CA LEU A 159 7.16 5.64 -21.74
C LEU A 159 7.61 6.97 -21.13
N ASN A 160 8.03 6.98 -19.88
CA ASN A 160 8.52 8.20 -19.23
C ASN A 160 9.76 8.80 -19.89
N GLY A 161 10.55 8.00 -20.62
CA GLY A 161 11.72 8.45 -21.37
C GLY A 161 11.46 8.78 -22.84
N ALA A 162 10.27 8.47 -23.36
CA ALA A 162 9.99 8.53 -24.80
C ALA A 162 9.72 9.97 -25.31
N GLY A 163 9.43 10.93 -24.45
CA GLY A 163 9.05 12.30 -24.86
C GLY A 163 7.85 12.30 -25.81
N ASP A 164 7.95 13.06 -26.91
CA ASP A 164 6.88 13.16 -27.92
C ASP A 164 6.93 12.06 -28.99
N ASN A 165 7.78 11.04 -28.82
CA ASN A 165 7.86 9.92 -29.76
C ASN A 165 6.54 9.14 -29.80
N ARG A 166 6.05 8.87 -31.00
CA ARG A 166 4.86 8.04 -31.18
C ARG A 166 5.13 6.60 -30.77
N ILE A 167 4.22 6.03 -29.99
CA ILE A 167 4.21 4.60 -29.69
C ILE A 167 3.68 3.89 -30.92
N GLU A 168 4.52 3.05 -31.55
CA GLU A 168 4.09 2.25 -32.70
C GLU A 168 3.39 0.97 -32.26
N LYS A 169 3.88 0.34 -31.18
CA LYS A 169 3.36 -0.93 -30.65
C LYS A 169 3.79 -1.13 -29.20
N ILE A 170 2.92 -1.74 -28.40
CA ILE A 170 3.20 -2.27 -27.06
C ILE A 170 3.00 -3.78 -27.08
#